data_01d54af26324c3a7e827335399715b6e
#
_entry.id   01d54af26324c3a7e827335399715b6e
#
_cell.length_a   1.000
_cell.length_b   1.000
_cell.length_c   1.000
_cell.angle_alpha   90.00
_cell.angle_beta   90.00
_cell.angle_gamma   90.00
#
_symmetry.space_group_name_H-M   'P 1'
#
loop_
_entity.id
_entity.type
_entity.pdbx_description
1 polymer ?
#
loop_
_entity_poly.entity_id
_entity_poly.type
_entity_poly.pdbx_seq_one_letter_code
_entity_poly.pdbx_strand_id
1 'polypeptide(L)'
;MRHHIPSLSLPDGVTPSASAVVVTTTVSRGRRKPPLIRNARLIASFDSLGAIAAILVVFVSVNFSKLPIDAQGFLSARITVKNILLLILLAIVWPTVFHLFGLYEARRVGLFKAEVRRLLAATTAASGVALLIPMTSVSGSVTLWDVPYFWLAALVLGLAVRGGRHLLENANFRPARRTVIVGTGRLASRAFRDIRVDPMHRYDVVGFVDEPFHAHAGHDRALEPVIGTVPQLEQILMRQAIDEVVIALPVKSCYQDIQRVIAVCERAGVQAKYGADMFESTVAFPRYHAHGDRAFVAMQVVPDAHWLAVKRVVDVIGAVVGAVLCAPLMLIVAALIKLTSSGPVVYAQDRCGLNRHAFRMYKFRSMYVDADKLQGSLEHRNEAIGPVFKIRDDPRITPLGRVLRKTSIDELPQLWNVLVGDMSLVGPRPLPFRDVNLITRPADMRRFSMRPGLTCLWQIQGRSNIGFERWVQLDLEYIDNWSLALDARILLKTLPAVLSGNGAT
;
A
#
# COMPACT_ATOMS: atom_id res chain seq x y z
N MET A 1 -34.60 -5.99 29.06
CA MET A 1 -35.79 -5.30 28.53
C MET A 1 -36.19 -6.01 27.23
N ARG A 2 -37.32 -6.70 27.27
CA ARG A 2 -37.88 -7.43 26.10
C ARG A 2 -38.81 -6.46 25.38
N HIS A 3 -38.50 -6.11 24.12
CA HIS A 3 -39.41 -5.34 23.29
C HIS A 3 -40.47 -6.25 22.66
N HIS A 4 -41.71 -5.97 22.98
CA HIS A 4 -42.92 -6.55 22.38
C HIS A 4 -43.04 -6.06 20.93
N ILE A 5 -43.22 -7.01 20.00
CA ILE A 5 -43.62 -6.75 18.62
C ILE A 5 -45.12 -6.98 18.54
N PRO A 6 -45.94 -6.03 18.05
CA PRO A 6 -47.36 -6.24 17.93
C PRO A 6 -47.68 -7.19 16.78
N SER A 7 -48.60 -8.11 17.03
CA SER A 7 -49.17 -9.07 16.08
C SER A 7 -50.08 -8.36 15.06
N LEU A 8 -49.74 -8.46 13.79
CA LEU A 8 -50.65 -8.12 12.68
C LEU A 8 -51.63 -9.27 12.47
N SER A 9 -52.92 -8.98 12.65
CA SER A 9 -54.05 -9.87 12.33
C SER A 9 -54.22 -9.96 10.82
N LEU A 10 -54.25 -11.18 10.28
CA LEU A 10 -54.59 -11.52 8.91
C LEU A 10 -56.12 -11.52 8.74
N PRO A 11 -56.68 -11.13 7.59
CA PRO A 11 -58.10 -11.21 7.29
C PRO A 11 -58.53 -12.68 7.07
N ASP A 12 -59.69 -13.04 7.58
CA ASP A 12 -60.34 -14.35 7.50
C ASP A 12 -60.64 -14.73 6.03
N GLY A 13 -60.25 -15.95 5.66
CA GLY A 13 -60.80 -16.58 4.48
C GLY A 13 -59.86 -17.39 3.57
N VAL A 14 -58.74 -17.92 4.03
CA VAL A 14 -57.93 -18.86 3.21
C VAL A 14 -57.62 -20.12 4.05
N THR A 15 -58.24 -21.23 3.68
CA THR A 15 -57.92 -22.57 4.20
C THR A 15 -56.56 -23.01 3.70
N PRO A 16 -55.61 -23.43 4.55
CA PRO A 16 -54.32 -23.94 4.09
C PRO A 16 -54.45 -25.37 3.57
N SER A 17 -54.13 -25.62 2.31
CA SER A 17 -53.88 -26.97 1.79
C SER A 17 -52.55 -27.49 2.32
N ALA A 18 -52.59 -28.74 2.77
CA ALA A 18 -51.50 -29.45 3.43
C ALA A 18 -50.23 -29.56 2.59
N SER A 19 -49.14 -29.67 3.35
CA SER A 19 -47.75 -30.04 2.97
C SER A 19 -46.80 -28.92 2.57
N ALA A 20 -46.50 -28.02 3.50
CA ALA A 20 -45.20 -27.32 3.52
C ALA A 20 -44.27 -28.07 4.50
N VAL A 21 -43.40 -28.91 3.98
CA VAL A 21 -42.26 -29.45 4.71
C VAL A 21 -41.32 -28.28 4.99
N VAL A 22 -41.34 -27.77 6.22
CA VAL A 22 -40.35 -26.82 6.71
C VAL A 22 -39.04 -27.56 6.89
N VAL A 23 -38.20 -27.55 5.84
CA VAL A 23 -36.79 -27.95 5.94
C VAL A 23 -36.06 -26.82 6.66
N THR A 24 -35.97 -26.91 7.97
CA THR A 24 -35.04 -26.12 8.76
C THR A 24 -33.61 -26.59 8.46
N THR A 25 -33.03 -26.06 7.39
CA THR A 25 -31.59 -26.16 7.15
C THR A 25 -30.87 -25.27 8.15
N THR A 26 -30.42 -25.84 9.24
CA THR A 26 -29.37 -25.26 10.09
C THR A 26 -28.11 -25.18 9.24
N VAL A 27 -27.93 -24.04 8.57
CA VAL A 27 -26.67 -23.72 7.88
C VAL A 27 -25.60 -23.54 8.95
N SER A 28 -24.85 -24.62 9.19
CA SER A 28 -23.62 -24.55 9.97
C SER A 28 -22.70 -23.59 9.23
N ARG A 29 -22.54 -22.37 9.76
CA ARG A 29 -21.60 -21.37 9.27
C ARG A 29 -20.15 -21.80 9.56
N GLY A 30 -19.69 -22.84 8.91
CA GLY A 30 -18.28 -23.14 8.83
C GLY A 30 -17.60 -22.00 8.05
N ARG A 31 -16.74 -21.23 8.71
CA ARG A 31 -15.86 -20.22 8.08
C ARG A 31 -15.02 -20.90 7.00
N ARG A 32 -15.53 -21.04 5.79
CA ARG A 32 -14.71 -21.41 4.61
C ARG A 32 -13.89 -20.19 4.27
N LYS A 33 -12.63 -20.17 4.72
CA LYS A 33 -11.63 -19.19 4.24
C LYS A 33 -11.57 -19.31 2.72
N PRO A 34 -11.56 -18.18 1.98
CA PRO A 34 -11.52 -18.22 0.53
C PRO A 34 -10.25 -18.98 0.06
N PRO A 35 -10.33 -19.82 -0.97
CA PRO A 35 -9.24 -20.68 -1.45
C PRO A 35 -7.96 -19.91 -1.80
N LEU A 36 -8.06 -18.60 -2.12
CA LEU A 36 -6.95 -17.71 -2.42
C LEU A 36 -5.98 -17.50 -1.24
N ILE A 37 -6.45 -17.48 0.01
CA ILE A 37 -5.59 -17.34 1.20
C ILE A 37 -4.76 -18.61 1.41
N ARG A 38 -5.31 -19.76 1.09
CA ARG A 38 -4.62 -21.05 1.22
C ARG A 38 -3.46 -21.15 0.21
N ASN A 39 -3.64 -20.69 -1.03
CA ASN A 39 -2.59 -20.68 -2.04
C ASN A 39 -1.47 -19.68 -1.72
N ALA A 40 -1.79 -18.50 -1.21
CA ALA A 40 -0.80 -17.50 -0.80
C ALA A 40 0.12 -18.02 0.32
N ARG A 41 -0.42 -18.74 1.31
CA ARG A 41 0.39 -19.34 2.39
C ARG A 41 1.30 -20.46 1.87
N LEU A 42 0.82 -21.29 0.95
CA LEU A 42 1.63 -22.32 0.32
C LEU A 42 2.79 -21.70 -0.47
N ILE A 43 2.54 -20.69 -1.28
CA ILE A 43 3.59 -19.99 -2.04
C ILE A 43 4.60 -19.35 -1.07
N ALA A 44 4.14 -18.73 0.01
CA ALA A 44 5.03 -18.15 1.02
C ALA A 44 5.91 -19.22 1.69
N SER A 45 5.37 -20.41 1.95
CA SER A 45 6.16 -21.54 2.48
C SER A 45 7.21 -22.02 1.47
N PHE A 46 6.87 -22.10 0.19
CA PHE A 46 7.83 -22.45 -0.86
C PHE A 46 8.91 -21.38 -1.02
N ASP A 47 8.58 -20.10 -0.89
CA ASP A 47 9.56 -19.02 -0.95
C ASP A 47 10.52 -19.07 0.25
N SER A 48 10.02 -19.37 1.46
CA SER A 48 10.88 -19.55 2.64
C SER A 48 11.81 -20.76 2.48
N LEU A 49 11.27 -21.89 2.02
CA LEU A 49 12.08 -23.09 1.75
C LEU A 49 13.10 -22.84 0.64
N GLY A 50 12.72 -22.10 -0.40
CA GLY A 50 13.59 -21.69 -1.48
C GLY A 50 14.75 -20.83 -1.01
N ALA A 51 14.53 -19.88 -0.10
CA ALA A 51 15.59 -19.07 0.49
C ALA A 51 16.55 -19.90 1.35
N ILE A 52 16.02 -20.83 2.15
CA ILE A 52 16.85 -21.77 2.92
C ILE A 52 17.65 -22.67 1.98
N ALA A 53 17.02 -23.22 0.95
CA ALA A 53 17.71 -24.05 -0.03
C ALA A 53 18.81 -23.27 -0.77
N ALA A 54 18.57 -22.02 -1.14
CA ALA A 54 19.56 -21.17 -1.78
C ALA A 54 20.83 -20.99 -0.92
N ILE A 55 20.66 -20.70 0.38
CA ILE A 55 21.82 -20.55 1.26
C ILE A 55 22.56 -21.87 1.48
N LEU A 56 21.84 -22.99 1.54
CA LEU A 56 22.44 -24.32 1.64
C LEU A 56 23.22 -24.68 0.38
N VAL A 57 22.68 -24.39 -0.81
CA VAL A 57 23.37 -24.62 -2.08
C VAL A 57 24.66 -23.82 -2.14
N VAL A 58 24.64 -22.54 -1.77
CA VAL A 58 25.85 -21.71 -1.73
C VAL A 58 26.84 -22.23 -0.69
N PHE A 59 26.38 -22.57 0.51
CA PHE A 59 27.26 -23.13 1.54
C PHE A 59 27.95 -24.42 1.08
N VAL A 60 27.20 -25.34 0.47
CA VAL A 60 27.74 -26.59 -0.06
C VAL A 60 28.72 -26.32 -1.21
N SER A 61 28.38 -25.45 -2.16
CA SER A 61 29.24 -25.16 -3.32
C SER A 61 30.57 -24.52 -2.91
N VAL A 62 30.52 -23.56 -1.97
CA VAL A 62 31.75 -22.87 -1.48
C VAL A 62 32.63 -23.75 -0.60
N ASN A 63 32.03 -24.66 0.14
CA ASN A 63 32.78 -25.55 1.07
C ASN A 63 32.86 -26.98 0.58
N PHE A 64 32.63 -27.25 -0.68
CA PHE A 64 32.55 -28.62 -1.22
C PHE A 64 33.77 -29.47 -0.88
N SER A 65 34.98 -28.91 -0.96
CA SER A 65 36.24 -29.60 -0.64
C SER A 65 36.44 -29.88 0.87
N LYS A 66 35.64 -29.24 1.75
CA LYS A 66 35.74 -29.38 3.22
C LYS A 66 34.59 -30.23 3.78
N LEU A 67 33.63 -30.61 2.96
CA LEU A 67 32.50 -31.44 3.38
C LEU A 67 32.95 -32.89 3.58
N PRO A 68 32.55 -33.54 4.69
CA PRO A 68 32.82 -34.95 4.90
C PRO A 68 32.11 -35.79 3.84
N ILE A 69 32.87 -36.69 3.20
CA ILE A 69 32.35 -37.58 2.13
C ILE A 69 31.60 -38.78 2.72
N ASP A 70 31.88 -39.12 3.98
CA ASP A 70 31.30 -40.23 4.70
C ASP A 70 30.09 -39.86 5.54
N ALA A 71 29.13 -40.78 5.67
CA ALA A 71 27.91 -40.57 6.43
C ALA A 71 28.12 -40.23 7.91
N GLN A 72 29.20 -40.80 8.54
CA GLN A 72 29.51 -40.53 9.93
C GLN A 72 30.01 -39.10 10.13
N GLY A 73 30.91 -38.63 9.25
CA GLY A 73 31.38 -37.24 9.28
C GLY A 73 30.25 -36.24 9.04
N PHE A 74 29.32 -36.54 8.12
CA PHE A 74 28.15 -35.70 7.87
C PHE A 74 27.22 -35.62 9.10
N LEU A 75 26.92 -36.74 9.74
CA LEU A 75 26.11 -36.78 10.95
C LEU A 75 26.79 -36.14 12.19
N SER A 76 28.11 -36.05 12.18
CA SER A 76 28.90 -35.37 13.24
C SER A 76 29.01 -33.85 13.04
N ALA A 77 28.54 -33.33 11.90
CA ALA A 77 28.55 -31.89 11.59
C ALA A 77 27.74 -31.11 12.62
N ARG A 78 28.38 -30.18 13.33
CA ARG A 78 27.74 -29.38 14.37
C ARG A 78 27.19 -28.07 13.74
N ILE A 79 25.88 -27.83 13.82
CA ILE A 79 25.26 -26.56 13.47
C ILE A 79 25.25 -25.69 14.73
N THR A 80 25.80 -24.49 14.64
CA THR A 80 25.78 -23.55 15.78
C THR A 80 24.36 -22.97 15.97
N VAL A 81 23.99 -22.71 17.23
CA VAL A 81 22.72 -22.06 17.58
C VAL A 81 22.52 -20.74 16.80
N LYS A 82 23.61 -20.00 16.62
CA LYS A 82 23.62 -18.77 15.82
C LYS A 82 23.11 -19.02 14.37
N ASN A 83 23.61 -20.05 13.70
CA ASN A 83 23.21 -20.36 12.33
C ASN A 83 21.75 -20.78 12.25
N ILE A 84 21.24 -21.51 13.24
CA ILE A 84 19.83 -21.86 13.34
C ILE A 84 18.98 -20.59 13.48
N LEU A 85 19.37 -19.65 14.35
CA LEU A 85 18.66 -18.38 14.53
C LEU A 85 18.66 -17.54 13.25
N LEU A 86 19.79 -17.50 12.51
CA LEU A 86 19.86 -16.80 11.23
C LEU A 86 18.96 -17.44 10.15
N LEU A 87 18.87 -18.77 10.10
CA LEU A 87 17.96 -19.48 9.20
C LEU A 87 16.49 -19.22 9.56
N ILE A 88 16.15 -19.20 10.85
CA ILE A 88 14.79 -18.84 11.32
C ILE A 88 14.48 -17.39 10.93
N LEU A 89 15.40 -16.46 11.16
CA LEU A 89 15.26 -15.07 10.76
C LEU A 89 15.01 -14.94 9.25
N LEU A 90 15.81 -15.63 8.44
CA LEU A 90 15.65 -15.66 6.99
C LEU A 90 14.28 -16.21 6.58
N ALA A 91 13.84 -17.31 7.21
CA ALA A 91 12.55 -17.93 6.94
C ALA A 91 11.35 -17.03 7.26
N ILE A 92 11.47 -16.12 8.23
CA ILE A 92 10.45 -15.16 8.62
C ILE A 92 10.50 -13.89 7.75
N VAL A 93 11.70 -13.34 7.57
CA VAL A 93 11.87 -12.06 6.86
C VAL A 93 11.59 -12.22 5.36
N TRP A 94 11.99 -13.35 4.77
CA TRP A 94 11.83 -13.59 3.35
C TRP A 94 10.37 -13.46 2.86
N PRO A 95 9.41 -14.24 3.39
CA PRO A 95 8.00 -14.10 2.98
C PRO A 95 7.41 -12.76 3.42
N THR A 96 7.90 -12.16 4.50
CA THR A 96 7.44 -10.84 4.94
C THR A 96 7.81 -9.77 3.91
N VAL A 97 9.05 -9.75 3.43
CA VAL A 97 9.47 -8.84 2.36
C VAL A 97 8.68 -9.11 1.08
N PHE A 98 8.50 -10.37 0.69
CA PHE A 98 7.73 -10.74 -0.50
C PHE A 98 6.26 -10.32 -0.39
N HIS A 99 5.67 -10.39 0.80
CA HIS A 99 4.33 -9.87 1.07
C HIS A 99 4.27 -8.34 0.92
N LEU A 100 5.28 -7.62 1.46
CA LEU A 100 5.39 -6.18 1.34
C LEU A 100 5.50 -5.72 -0.13
N PHE A 101 6.14 -6.53 -0.98
CA PHE A 101 6.21 -6.27 -2.42
C PHE A 101 4.95 -6.75 -3.19
N GLY A 102 3.91 -7.23 -2.49
CA GLY A 102 2.62 -7.63 -3.07
C GLY A 102 2.69 -8.91 -3.92
N LEU A 103 3.69 -9.78 -3.69
CA LEU A 103 3.88 -11.02 -4.45
C LEU A 103 2.84 -12.10 -4.09
N TYR A 104 2.09 -11.94 -2.99
CA TYR A 104 1.04 -12.85 -2.55
C TYR A 104 -0.37 -12.30 -2.75
N GLU A 105 -0.51 -11.10 -3.32
CA GLU A 105 -1.80 -10.49 -3.60
C GLU A 105 -2.35 -10.99 -4.95
N ALA A 106 -3.45 -11.72 -4.92
CA ALA A 106 -4.09 -12.30 -6.11
C ALA A 106 -4.43 -11.27 -7.21
N ARG A 107 -4.73 -10.04 -6.83
CA ARG A 107 -5.11 -8.95 -7.75
C ARG A 107 -3.94 -8.42 -8.61
N ARG A 108 -2.70 -8.71 -8.22
CA ARG A 108 -1.49 -8.18 -8.86
C ARG A 108 -0.67 -9.20 -9.62
N VAL A 109 -1.06 -10.45 -9.56
CA VAL A 109 -0.37 -11.59 -10.18
C VAL A 109 -0.74 -11.74 -11.68
N GLY A 110 -1.28 -10.71 -12.33
CA GLY A 110 -1.88 -10.83 -13.66
C GLY A 110 -0.89 -10.92 -14.85
N LEU A 111 0.28 -10.28 -14.75
CA LEU A 111 1.25 -10.27 -15.86
C LEU A 111 2.59 -10.83 -15.36
N PHE A 112 3.04 -11.93 -15.95
CA PHE A 112 4.32 -12.58 -15.61
C PHE A 112 5.50 -11.60 -15.59
N LYS A 113 5.59 -10.69 -16.59
CA LYS A 113 6.62 -9.64 -16.63
C LYS A 113 6.58 -8.68 -15.42
N ALA A 114 5.39 -8.34 -14.92
CA ALA A 114 5.24 -7.48 -13.75
C ALA A 114 5.58 -8.23 -12.45
N GLU A 115 5.27 -9.51 -12.38
CA GLU A 115 5.63 -10.39 -11.27
C GLU A 115 7.13 -10.60 -11.18
N VAL A 116 7.82 -10.84 -12.31
CA VAL A 116 9.28 -10.97 -12.38
C VAL A 116 9.99 -9.70 -11.87
N ARG A 117 9.54 -8.51 -12.27
CA ARG A 117 10.14 -7.25 -11.78
C ARG A 117 9.99 -7.09 -10.26
N ARG A 118 8.83 -7.45 -9.70
CA ARG A 118 8.59 -7.41 -8.25
C ARG A 118 9.42 -8.46 -7.52
N LEU A 119 9.52 -9.66 -8.09
CA LEU A 119 10.35 -10.72 -7.54
C LEU A 119 11.82 -10.29 -7.48
N LEU A 120 12.35 -9.70 -8.56
CA LEU A 120 13.71 -9.17 -8.60
C LEU A 120 13.94 -8.15 -7.49
N ALA A 121 13.05 -7.15 -7.36
CA ALA A 121 13.15 -6.13 -6.32
C ALA A 121 13.01 -6.70 -4.90
N ALA A 122 12.08 -7.62 -4.68
CA ALA A 122 11.86 -8.26 -3.38
C ALA A 122 13.05 -9.16 -2.99
N THR A 123 13.57 -9.95 -3.93
CA THR A 123 14.75 -10.80 -3.70
C THR A 123 15.97 -9.94 -3.36
N THR A 124 16.19 -8.83 -4.07
CA THR A 124 17.28 -7.89 -3.78
C THR A 124 17.14 -7.30 -2.37
N ALA A 125 15.95 -6.83 -2.01
CA ALA A 125 15.70 -6.29 -0.67
C ALA A 125 15.87 -7.35 0.45
N ALA A 126 15.35 -8.57 0.24
CA ALA A 126 15.46 -9.67 1.20
C ALA A 126 16.91 -10.16 1.36
N SER A 127 17.71 -10.13 0.30
CA SER A 127 19.12 -10.52 0.33
C SER A 127 19.97 -9.61 1.22
N GLY A 128 19.51 -8.39 1.53
CA GLY A 128 20.14 -7.53 2.52
C GLY A 128 20.24 -8.18 3.91
N VAL A 129 19.26 -9.02 4.28
CA VAL A 129 19.31 -9.78 5.56
C VAL A 129 20.36 -10.90 5.50
N ALA A 130 20.58 -11.48 4.33
CA ALA A 130 21.60 -12.51 4.15
C ALA A 130 23.04 -11.99 4.37
N LEU A 131 23.27 -10.67 4.28
CA LEU A 131 24.56 -10.03 4.63
C LEU A 131 24.95 -10.27 6.11
N LEU A 132 23.98 -10.51 6.99
CA LEU A 132 24.27 -10.83 8.40
C LEU A 132 25.03 -12.15 8.55
N ILE A 133 24.90 -13.08 7.60
CA ILE A 133 25.54 -14.40 7.64
C ILE A 133 27.07 -14.27 7.53
N PRO A 134 27.64 -13.68 6.46
CA PRO A 134 29.09 -13.48 6.37
C PRO A 134 29.62 -12.50 7.41
N MET A 135 28.88 -11.43 7.75
CA MET A 135 29.32 -10.45 8.76
C MET A 135 29.45 -11.05 10.17
N THR A 136 28.71 -12.10 10.48
CA THR A 136 28.77 -12.81 11.77
C THR A 136 29.52 -14.13 11.71
N SER A 137 30.05 -14.51 10.54
CA SER A 137 30.77 -15.77 10.35
C SER A 137 32.18 -15.71 10.96
N VAL A 138 32.43 -16.49 12.01
CA VAL A 138 33.75 -16.59 12.66
C VAL A 138 34.68 -17.51 11.86
N SER A 139 34.12 -18.51 11.16
CA SER A 139 34.87 -19.52 10.41
C SER A 139 35.29 -19.11 8.99
N GLY A 140 34.79 -17.96 8.49
CA GLY A 140 35.01 -17.55 7.11
C GLY A 140 34.41 -18.50 6.06
N SER A 141 33.55 -19.42 6.49
CA SER A 141 32.90 -20.40 5.60
C SER A 141 31.95 -19.84 4.57
N VAL A 142 31.47 -18.62 4.79
CA VAL A 142 30.70 -17.82 3.84
C VAL A 142 31.23 -16.39 3.89
N THR A 143 31.55 -15.83 2.74
CA THR A 143 32.12 -14.48 2.59
C THR A 143 31.12 -13.51 1.98
N LEU A 144 31.44 -12.21 1.98
CA LEU A 144 30.59 -11.20 1.32
C LEU A 144 30.47 -11.44 -0.20
N TRP A 145 31.49 -12.05 -0.81
CA TRP A 145 31.49 -12.40 -2.24
C TRP A 145 30.52 -13.55 -2.59
N ASP A 146 30.03 -14.28 -1.61
CA ASP A 146 29.07 -15.37 -1.80
C ASP A 146 27.62 -14.87 -1.82
N VAL A 147 27.37 -13.65 -1.35
CA VAL A 147 26.02 -13.05 -1.33
C VAL A 147 25.39 -12.88 -2.72
N PRO A 148 26.13 -12.46 -3.77
CA PRO A 148 25.59 -12.47 -5.14
C PRO A 148 25.16 -13.86 -5.63
N TYR A 149 25.88 -14.93 -5.28
CA TYR A 149 25.50 -16.30 -5.62
C TYR A 149 24.23 -16.72 -4.89
N PHE A 150 24.10 -16.36 -3.60
CA PHE A 150 22.87 -16.55 -2.85
C PHE A 150 21.68 -15.81 -3.49
N TRP A 151 21.87 -14.53 -3.83
CA TRP A 151 20.86 -13.73 -4.51
C TRP A 151 20.41 -14.37 -5.82
N LEU A 152 21.35 -14.83 -6.65
CA LEU A 152 21.06 -15.49 -7.93
C LEU A 152 20.29 -16.82 -7.71
N ALA A 153 20.74 -17.66 -6.78
CA ALA A 153 20.10 -18.92 -6.45
C ALA A 153 18.66 -18.70 -5.95
N ALA A 154 18.47 -17.76 -5.03
CA ALA A 154 17.16 -17.41 -4.50
C ALA A 154 16.22 -16.84 -5.58
N LEU A 155 16.76 -16.03 -6.51
CA LEU A 155 16.00 -15.53 -7.65
C LEU A 155 15.56 -16.66 -8.59
N VAL A 156 16.47 -17.56 -8.93
CA VAL A 156 16.17 -18.71 -9.80
C VAL A 156 15.11 -19.60 -9.16
N LEU A 157 15.23 -19.93 -7.87
CA LEU A 157 14.24 -20.73 -7.16
C LEU A 157 12.88 -20.00 -7.07
N GLY A 158 12.89 -18.71 -6.80
CA GLY A 158 11.69 -17.90 -6.81
C GLY A 158 11.00 -17.83 -8.18
N LEU A 159 11.78 -17.75 -9.27
CA LEU A 159 11.27 -17.86 -10.64
C LEU A 159 10.73 -19.24 -10.95
N ALA A 160 11.40 -20.31 -10.49
CA ALA A 160 10.94 -21.67 -10.66
C ALA A 160 9.59 -21.94 -9.98
N VAL A 161 9.40 -21.45 -8.74
CA VAL A 161 8.11 -21.53 -8.02
C VAL A 161 7.01 -20.84 -8.81
N ARG A 162 7.26 -19.66 -9.34
CA ARG A 162 6.27 -18.88 -10.10
C ARG A 162 6.02 -19.46 -11.50
N GLY A 163 7.09 -19.85 -12.19
CA GLY A 163 7.01 -20.54 -13.46
C GLY A 163 6.25 -21.86 -13.35
N GLY A 164 6.57 -22.66 -12.33
CA GLY A 164 5.83 -23.91 -12.03
C GLY A 164 4.35 -23.64 -11.75
N ARG A 165 4.03 -22.59 -10.98
CA ARG A 165 2.64 -22.18 -10.78
C ARG A 165 1.95 -21.82 -12.09
N HIS A 166 2.59 -20.98 -12.92
CA HIS A 166 2.03 -20.61 -14.23
C HIS A 166 1.86 -21.81 -15.16
N LEU A 167 2.82 -22.74 -15.16
CA LEU A 167 2.70 -23.98 -15.93
C LEU A 167 1.56 -24.85 -15.43
N LEU A 168 1.40 -24.99 -14.10
CA LEU A 168 0.30 -25.75 -13.50
C LEU A 168 -1.06 -25.07 -13.72
N GLU A 169 -1.12 -23.74 -13.68
CA GLU A 169 -2.32 -22.97 -14.00
C GLU A 169 -2.70 -23.09 -15.49
N ASN A 170 -1.70 -23.15 -16.37
CA ASN A 170 -1.91 -23.35 -17.81
C ASN A 170 -2.16 -24.81 -18.19
N ALA A 171 -1.51 -25.77 -17.53
CA ALA A 171 -1.68 -27.22 -17.76
C ALA A 171 -2.97 -27.76 -17.14
N ASN A 172 -3.42 -27.25 -16.04
CA ASN A 172 -4.77 -27.49 -15.55
C ASN A 172 -5.72 -26.76 -16.51
N PHE A 173 -6.24 -27.52 -17.47
CA PHE A 173 -7.41 -27.14 -18.26
C PHE A 173 -8.59 -26.84 -17.35
N ARG A 174 -8.55 -25.67 -16.68
CA ARG A 174 -9.76 -25.15 -16.06
C ARG A 174 -10.65 -24.76 -17.22
N PRO A 175 -11.81 -25.39 -17.37
CA PRO A 175 -12.75 -24.97 -18.40
C PRO A 175 -13.01 -23.48 -18.22
N ALA A 176 -13.17 -22.78 -19.33
CA ALA A 176 -13.52 -21.35 -19.28
C ALA A 176 -14.76 -21.20 -18.38
N ARG A 177 -14.75 -20.22 -17.47
CA ARG A 177 -15.90 -19.95 -16.61
C ARG A 177 -17.04 -19.43 -17.47
N ARG A 178 -18.13 -20.18 -17.50
CA ARG A 178 -19.32 -19.77 -18.22
C ARG A 178 -20.04 -18.66 -17.43
N THR A 179 -20.05 -17.45 -18.00
CA THR A 179 -20.47 -16.23 -17.34
C THR A 179 -21.63 -15.61 -18.07
N VAL A 180 -22.65 -15.20 -17.33
CA VAL A 180 -23.75 -14.38 -17.82
C VAL A 180 -23.58 -12.96 -17.28
N ILE A 181 -23.78 -11.95 -18.14
CA ILE A 181 -23.74 -10.54 -17.75
C ILE A 181 -25.16 -10.01 -17.70
N VAL A 182 -25.56 -9.45 -16.56
CA VAL A 182 -26.88 -8.82 -16.40
C VAL A 182 -26.76 -7.32 -16.62
N GLY A 183 -27.48 -6.82 -17.62
CA GLY A 183 -27.41 -5.47 -18.16
C GLY A 183 -26.77 -5.43 -19.55
N THR A 184 -27.14 -4.42 -20.36
CA THR A 184 -26.61 -4.20 -21.73
C THR A 184 -26.03 -2.80 -21.92
N GLY A 185 -26.09 -1.96 -20.90
CA GLY A 185 -25.59 -0.59 -20.92
C GLY A 185 -24.06 -0.44 -20.83
N ARG A 186 -23.60 0.81 -20.63
CA ARG A 186 -22.16 1.14 -20.55
C ARG A 186 -21.39 0.34 -19.48
N LEU A 187 -22.02 0.01 -18.35
CA LEU A 187 -21.40 -0.82 -17.30
C LEU A 187 -21.16 -2.25 -17.80
N ALA A 188 -22.14 -2.81 -18.53
CA ALA A 188 -22.02 -4.14 -19.11
C ALA A 188 -20.94 -4.20 -20.20
N SER A 189 -20.88 -3.19 -21.07
CA SER A 189 -19.82 -3.08 -22.09
C SER A 189 -18.42 -2.98 -21.47
N ARG A 190 -18.29 -2.26 -20.33
CA ARG A 190 -17.03 -2.19 -19.57
C ARG A 190 -16.71 -3.53 -18.95
N ALA A 191 -17.65 -4.14 -18.21
CA ALA A 191 -17.44 -5.45 -17.58
C ALA A 191 -17.06 -6.52 -18.61
N PHE A 192 -17.69 -6.52 -19.78
CA PHE A 192 -17.37 -7.45 -20.86
C PHE A 192 -15.94 -7.27 -21.38
N ARG A 193 -15.50 -6.02 -21.61
CA ARG A 193 -14.12 -5.75 -22.01
C ARG A 193 -13.10 -6.18 -20.95
N ASP A 194 -13.38 -5.85 -19.68
CA ASP A 194 -12.49 -6.18 -18.56
C ASP A 194 -12.37 -7.69 -18.38
N ILE A 195 -13.47 -8.42 -18.54
CA ILE A 195 -13.49 -9.89 -18.48
C ILE A 195 -12.69 -10.50 -19.64
N ARG A 196 -12.80 -9.99 -20.86
CA ARG A 196 -12.04 -10.48 -22.02
C ARG A 196 -10.53 -10.23 -21.92
N VAL A 197 -10.13 -9.15 -21.26
CA VAL A 197 -8.71 -8.76 -21.08
C VAL A 197 -8.10 -9.39 -19.83
N ASP A 198 -8.89 -10.03 -18.96
CA ASP A 198 -8.38 -10.68 -17.74
C ASP A 198 -7.49 -11.89 -18.10
N PRO A 199 -6.16 -11.77 -17.92
CA PRO A 199 -5.23 -12.85 -18.30
C PRO A 199 -5.25 -14.01 -17.30
N MET A 200 -5.89 -13.87 -16.14
CA MET A 200 -5.91 -14.88 -15.09
C MET A 200 -7.08 -15.88 -15.20
N HIS A 201 -8.14 -15.47 -15.84
CA HIS A 201 -9.33 -16.30 -15.94
C HIS A 201 -9.78 -16.36 -17.38
N ARG A 202 -9.92 -17.58 -17.92
CA ARG A 202 -10.64 -17.77 -19.17
C ARG A 202 -12.13 -17.68 -18.88
N TYR A 203 -12.76 -16.68 -19.44
CA TYR A 203 -14.20 -16.50 -19.37
C TYR A 203 -14.83 -16.86 -20.71
N ASP A 204 -15.92 -17.59 -20.62
CA ASP A 204 -16.84 -17.87 -21.74
C ASP A 204 -18.12 -17.11 -21.45
N VAL A 205 -18.29 -15.94 -22.08
CA VAL A 205 -19.49 -15.13 -21.89
C VAL A 205 -20.60 -15.74 -22.74
N VAL A 206 -21.55 -16.37 -22.06
CA VAL A 206 -22.68 -17.08 -22.69
C VAL A 206 -23.67 -16.11 -23.32
N GLY A 207 -23.82 -14.91 -22.74
CA GLY A 207 -24.69 -13.87 -23.25
C GLY A 207 -25.06 -12.85 -22.19
N PHE A 208 -25.92 -11.93 -22.60
CA PHE A 208 -26.45 -10.86 -21.76
C PHE A 208 -27.89 -11.16 -21.35
N VAL A 209 -28.26 -10.67 -20.16
CA VAL A 209 -29.64 -10.70 -19.64
C VAL A 209 -30.02 -9.27 -19.29
N ASP A 210 -31.11 -8.76 -19.86
CA ASP A 210 -31.59 -7.40 -19.56
C ASP A 210 -33.12 -7.30 -19.74
N GLU A 211 -33.70 -6.28 -19.13
CA GLU A 211 -35.12 -5.97 -19.40
C GLU A 211 -35.31 -5.41 -20.82
N PRO A 212 -36.43 -5.73 -21.51
CA PRO A 212 -36.67 -5.26 -22.87
C PRO A 212 -36.65 -3.73 -22.98
N PHE A 213 -36.98 -3.04 -21.90
CA PHE A 213 -37.03 -1.57 -21.82
C PHE A 213 -35.64 -0.93 -21.76
N HIS A 214 -34.65 -1.61 -21.22
CA HIS A 214 -33.28 -1.11 -21.08
C HIS A 214 -32.37 -1.47 -22.26
N ALA A 215 -32.74 -2.48 -23.03
CA ALA A 215 -31.96 -3.00 -24.16
C ALA A 215 -31.70 -1.99 -25.30
N HIS A 216 -32.42 -0.87 -25.30
CA HIS A 216 -32.37 0.12 -26.40
C HIS A 216 -31.47 1.32 -26.12
N ALA A 217 -31.02 1.53 -24.87
CA ALA A 217 -30.22 2.68 -24.49
C ALA A 217 -28.72 2.36 -24.51
N GLY A 218 -28.10 2.34 -25.69
CA GLY A 218 -26.64 2.27 -25.83
C GLY A 218 -26.07 0.87 -25.97
N HIS A 219 -26.83 -0.07 -26.51
CA HIS A 219 -26.37 -1.39 -26.86
C HIS A 219 -25.27 -1.29 -27.94
N ASP A 220 -24.06 -1.69 -27.58
CA ASP A 220 -22.96 -1.82 -28.53
C ASP A 220 -23.18 -3.11 -29.33
N ARG A 221 -23.45 -3.02 -30.64
CA ARG A 221 -23.73 -4.16 -31.54
C ARG A 221 -22.62 -5.21 -31.59
N ALA A 222 -21.49 -4.93 -30.99
CA ALA A 222 -20.34 -5.84 -30.88
C ALA A 222 -20.41 -6.77 -29.66
N LEU A 223 -21.45 -6.68 -28.81
CA LEU A 223 -21.62 -7.55 -27.66
C LEU A 223 -22.27 -8.88 -28.04
N GLU A 224 -22.04 -9.90 -27.22
CA GLU A 224 -22.69 -11.22 -27.32
C GLU A 224 -24.24 -11.08 -27.26
N PRO A 225 -25.00 -12.07 -27.74
CA PRO A 225 -26.46 -11.98 -27.83
C PRO A 225 -27.13 -11.85 -26.45
N VAL A 226 -28.26 -11.12 -26.42
CA VAL A 226 -29.17 -11.13 -25.26
C VAL A 226 -29.93 -12.46 -25.25
N ILE A 227 -29.72 -13.25 -24.19
CA ILE A 227 -30.26 -14.62 -24.06
C ILE A 227 -31.56 -14.67 -23.24
N GLY A 228 -32.00 -13.56 -22.66
CA GLY A 228 -33.25 -13.48 -21.93
C GLY A 228 -33.36 -12.22 -21.07
N THR A 229 -34.39 -12.19 -20.23
CA THR A 229 -34.73 -11.09 -19.31
C THR A 229 -34.41 -11.48 -17.86
N VAL A 230 -34.34 -10.47 -16.95
CA VAL A 230 -34.08 -10.71 -15.52
C VAL A 230 -35.07 -11.70 -14.90
N PRO A 231 -36.39 -11.67 -15.16
CA PRO A 231 -37.32 -12.71 -14.72
C PRO A 231 -37.03 -14.12 -15.25
N GLN A 232 -36.42 -14.23 -16.44
CA GLN A 232 -36.08 -15.51 -17.05
C GLN A 232 -34.72 -16.07 -16.58
N LEU A 233 -33.94 -15.28 -15.81
CA LEU A 233 -32.63 -15.69 -15.36
C LEU A 233 -32.63 -17.02 -14.59
N GLU A 234 -33.65 -17.24 -13.76
CA GLU A 234 -33.77 -18.49 -13.00
C GLU A 234 -33.87 -19.71 -13.94
N GLN A 235 -34.66 -19.62 -14.99
CA GLN A 235 -34.78 -20.66 -16.01
C GLN A 235 -33.49 -20.86 -16.80
N ILE A 236 -32.77 -19.80 -17.09
CA ILE A 236 -31.46 -19.86 -17.77
C ILE A 236 -30.46 -20.61 -16.89
N LEU A 237 -30.36 -20.28 -15.61
CA LEU A 237 -29.47 -20.93 -14.65
C LEU A 237 -29.80 -22.41 -14.41
N MET A 238 -31.08 -22.79 -14.54
CA MET A 238 -31.50 -24.19 -14.44
C MET A 238 -31.22 -25.00 -15.71
N ARG A 239 -31.24 -24.38 -16.87
CA ARG A 239 -31.10 -25.08 -18.14
C ARG A 239 -29.67 -25.13 -18.68
N GLN A 240 -28.82 -24.17 -18.24
CA GLN A 240 -27.45 -24.05 -18.73
C GLN A 240 -26.47 -24.10 -17.53
N ALA A 241 -25.35 -24.75 -17.73
CA ALA A 241 -24.27 -24.72 -16.75
C ALA A 241 -23.62 -23.33 -16.76
N ILE A 242 -23.93 -22.52 -15.77
CA ILE A 242 -23.37 -21.17 -15.55
C ILE A 242 -22.59 -21.19 -14.26
N ASP A 243 -21.33 -20.73 -14.31
CA ASP A 243 -20.45 -20.68 -13.13
C ASP A 243 -20.62 -19.40 -12.34
N GLU A 244 -20.92 -18.30 -13.03
CA GLU A 244 -21.06 -16.98 -12.38
C GLU A 244 -21.96 -16.03 -13.20
N VAL A 245 -22.55 -15.09 -12.45
CA VAL A 245 -23.36 -14.01 -13.00
C VAL A 245 -22.70 -12.68 -12.62
N VAL A 246 -22.41 -11.84 -13.62
CA VAL A 246 -21.84 -10.49 -13.40
C VAL A 246 -22.96 -9.48 -13.54
N ILE A 247 -23.27 -8.77 -12.46
CA ILE A 247 -24.31 -7.76 -12.40
C ILE A 247 -23.70 -6.43 -12.82
N ALA A 248 -24.12 -5.92 -13.96
CA ALA A 248 -23.66 -4.67 -14.57
C ALA A 248 -24.82 -3.65 -14.74
N LEU A 249 -25.70 -3.63 -13.75
CA LEU A 249 -26.83 -2.70 -13.67
C LEU A 249 -26.48 -1.50 -12.77
N PRO A 250 -26.96 -0.28 -13.08
CA PRO A 250 -26.77 0.87 -12.20
C PRO A 250 -27.63 0.73 -10.92
N VAL A 251 -26.97 0.85 -9.75
CA VAL A 251 -27.63 0.66 -8.43
C VAL A 251 -28.81 1.61 -8.24
N LYS A 252 -28.65 2.87 -8.65
CA LYS A 252 -29.65 3.93 -8.39
C LYS A 252 -31.00 3.65 -9.06
N SER A 253 -30.99 3.10 -10.27
CA SER A 253 -32.22 2.87 -11.06
C SER A 253 -32.70 1.43 -11.05
N CYS A 254 -31.83 0.45 -10.77
CA CYS A 254 -32.11 -0.98 -10.91
C CYS A 254 -31.93 -1.74 -9.60
N TYR A 255 -32.10 -1.10 -8.43
CA TYR A 255 -31.87 -1.73 -7.14
C TYR A 255 -32.68 -3.02 -6.94
N GLN A 256 -33.99 -2.99 -7.31
CA GLN A 256 -34.88 -4.15 -7.15
C GLN A 256 -34.47 -5.32 -8.06
N ASP A 257 -34.03 -5.03 -9.28
CA ASP A 257 -33.57 -6.05 -10.22
C ASP A 257 -32.25 -6.67 -9.76
N ILE A 258 -31.35 -5.87 -9.21
CA ILE A 258 -30.10 -6.35 -8.59
C ILE A 258 -30.42 -7.29 -7.45
N GLN A 259 -31.36 -6.92 -6.55
CA GLN A 259 -31.77 -7.79 -5.45
C GLN A 259 -32.40 -9.10 -5.94
N ARG A 260 -33.24 -9.03 -6.99
CA ARG A 260 -33.83 -10.21 -7.63
C ARG A 260 -32.78 -11.13 -8.22
N VAL A 261 -31.79 -10.58 -8.95
CA VAL A 261 -30.68 -11.36 -9.53
C VAL A 261 -29.87 -12.04 -8.44
N ILE A 262 -29.52 -11.33 -7.34
CA ILE A 262 -28.81 -11.91 -6.21
C ILE A 262 -29.58 -13.06 -5.60
N ALA A 263 -30.88 -12.88 -5.34
CA ALA A 263 -31.74 -13.92 -4.76
C ALA A 263 -31.89 -15.15 -5.68
N VAL A 264 -31.95 -14.96 -6.99
CA VAL A 264 -31.97 -16.06 -7.98
C VAL A 264 -30.63 -16.79 -7.95
N CYS A 265 -29.50 -16.08 -7.95
CA CYS A 265 -28.17 -16.70 -7.88
C CYS A 265 -27.95 -17.46 -6.56
N GLU A 266 -28.41 -16.94 -5.42
CA GLU A 266 -28.37 -17.63 -4.13
C GLU A 266 -29.13 -18.96 -4.15
N ARG A 267 -30.36 -18.97 -4.70
CA ARG A 267 -31.16 -20.20 -4.84
C ARG A 267 -30.54 -21.21 -5.80
N ALA A 268 -29.96 -20.74 -6.90
CA ALA A 268 -29.30 -21.57 -7.88
C ALA A 268 -27.88 -22.04 -7.46
N GLY A 269 -27.32 -21.49 -6.36
CA GLY A 269 -25.95 -21.77 -5.92
C GLY A 269 -24.87 -21.20 -6.86
N VAL A 270 -25.22 -20.21 -7.69
CA VAL A 270 -24.34 -19.58 -8.66
C VAL A 270 -23.72 -18.31 -8.05
N GLN A 271 -22.44 -18.07 -8.30
CA GLN A 271 -21.76 -16.89 -7.78
C GLN A 271 -22.25 -15.61 -8.47
N ALA A 272 -22.82 -14.68 -7.73
CA ALA A 272 -23.11 -13.34 -8.20
C ALA A 272 -21.91 -12.41 -7.96
N LYS A 273 -21.51 -11.63 -8.95
CA LYS A 273 -20.47 -10.59 -8.87
C LYS A 273 -21.05 -9.24 -9.21
N TYR A 274 -20.71 -8.24 -8.43
CA TYR A 274 -21.07 -6.86 -8.67
C TYR A 274 -19.82 -5.98 -8.76
N GLY A 275 -19.79 -5.04 -9.71
CA GLY A 275 -18.66 -4.09 -9.86
C GLY A 275 -18.54 -3.16 -8.65
N ALA A 276 -17.33 -2.89 -8.21
CA ALA A 276 -17.03 -2.00 -7.09
C ALA A 276 -17.13 -0.51 -7.46
N ASP A 277 -17.28 -0.21 -8.73
CA ASP A 277 -17.37 1.14 -9.31
C ASP A 277 -18.79 1.72 -9.23
N MET A 278 -19.46 1.51 -8.08
CA MET A 278 -20.81 2.03 -7.83
C MET A 278 -20.88 3.56 -7.82
N PHE A 279 -19.74 4.21 -7.57
CA PHE A 279 -19.66 5.67 -7.47
C PHE A 279 -18.60 6.20 -8.44
N GLU A 280 -18.95 7.26 -9.15
CA GLU A 280 -17.98 7.99 -9.95
C GLU A 280 -17.01 8.75 -9.03
N SER A 281 -15.74 8.53 -9.22
CA SER A 281 -14.68 9.19 -8.46
C SER A 281 -13.55 9.60 -9.40
N THR A 282 -13.06 10.83 -9.25
CA THR A 282 -11.99 11.37 -10.09
C THR A 282 -10.60 10.96 -9.60
N VAL A 283 -10.41 10.75 -8.30
CA VAL A 283 -9.10 10.52 -7.68
C VAL A 283 -9.10 9.34 -6.70
N ALA A 284 -10.24 9.04 -6.06
CA ALA A 284 -10.32 7.97 -5.07
C ALA A 284 -10.52 6.60 -5.72
N PHE A 285 -9.93 5.56 -5.13
CA PHE A 285 -10.11 4.15 -5.56
C PHE A 285 -10.89 3.39 -4.50
N PRO A 286 -11.81 2.49 -4.90
CA PRO A 286 -12.53 1.64 -3.98
C PRO A 286 -11.61 0.57 -3.38
N ARG A 287 -11.68 0.38 -2.06
CA ARG A 287 -11.02 -0.70 -1.32
C ARG A 287 -12.01 -1.42 -0.43
N TYR A 288 -11.87 -2.73 -0.39
CA TYR A 288 -12.71 -3.57 0.46
C TYR A 288 -12.05 -3.77 1.81
N HIS A 289 -12.77 -3.42 2.86
CA HIS A 289 -12.39 -3.69 4.25
C HIS A 289 -13.47 -4.52 4.92
N ALA A 290 -13.07 -5.53 5.68
CA ALA A 290 -13.98 -6.30 6.52
C ALA A 290 -13.78 -5.87 7.99
N HIS A 291 -14.86 -5.42 8.63
CA HIS A 291 -14.91 -5.17 10.07
C HIS A 291 -15.94 -6.12 10.68
N GLY A 292 -15.45 -7.18 11.33
CA GLY A 292 -16.31 -8.27 11.80
C GLY A 292 -16.99 -8.98 10.62
N ASP A 293 -18.32 -9.07 10.66
CA ASP A 293 -19.12 -9.71 9.59
C ASP A 293 -19.57 -8.76 8.48
N ARG A 294 -19.20 -7.47 8.55
CA ARG A 294 -19.61 -6.46 7.57
C ARG A 294 -18.47 -6.11 6.63
N ALA A 295 -18.77 -6.06 5.34
CA ALA A 295 -17.87 -5.57 4.31
C ALA A 295 -18.13 -4.08 4.05
N PHE A 296 -17.06 -3.28 4.02
CA PHE A 296 -17.10 -1.87 3.69
C PHE A 296 -16.29 -1.61 2.42
N VAL A 297 -16.80 -0.70 1.59
CA VAL A 297 -16.05 -0.14 0.48
C VAL A 297 -15.51 1.22 0.93
N ALA A 298 -14.19 1.29 1.16
CA ALA A 298 -13.53 2.56 1.50
C ALA A 298 -13.05 3.23 0.21
N MET A 299 -13.38 4.49 0.00
CA MET A 299 -12.86 5.31 -1.09
C MET A 299 -11.58 6.00 -0.60
N GLN A 300 -10.43 5.57 -1.12
CA GLN A 300 -9.11 6.06 -0.68
C GLN A 300 -8.41 6.82 -1.80
N VAL A 301 -7.79 7.94 -1.45
CA VAL A 301 -6.99 8.79 -2.37
C VAL A 301 -5.48 8.54 -2.23
N VAL A 302 -5.07 7.61 -1.37
CA VAL A 302 -3.68 7.35 -1.02
C VAL A 302 -3.22 6.01 -1.63
N PRO A 303 -1.92 5.87 -1.99
CA PRO A 303 -1.35 4.62 -2.48
C PRO A 303 -1.60 3.42 -1.57
N ASP A 304 -1.35 2.24 -2.09
CA ASP A 304 -1.58 0.97 -1.41
C ASP A 304 -0.86 0.87 -0.05
N ALA A 305 -1.57 0.42 0.97
CA ALA A 305 -1.08 0.34 2.36
C ALA A 305 0.23 -0.46 2.51
N HIS A 306 0.44 -1.53 1.70
CA HIS A 306 1.68 -2.30 1.75
C HIS A 306 2.89 -1.50 1.25
N TRP A 307 2.74 -0.69 0.18
CA TRP A 307 3.82 0.19 -0.27
C TRP A 307 4.14 1.29 0.74
N LEU A 308 3.13 1.78 1.46
CA LEU A 308 3.33 2.71 2.58
C LEU A 308 4.04 2.03 3.76
N ALA A 309 3.83 0.72 3.98
CA ALA A 309 4.59 -0.04 4.96
C ALA A 309 6.06 -0.20 4.54
N VAL A 310 6.35 -0.52 3.25
CA VAL A 310 7.73 -0.54 2.72
C VAL A 310 8.38 0.84 2.87
N LYS A 311 7.65 1.90 2.50
CA LYS A 311 8.12 3.27 2.72
C LYS A 311 8.49 3.51 4.17
N ARG A 312 7.66 3.06 5.11
CA ARG A 312 7.92 3.21 6.54
C ARG A 312 9.20 2.53 6.98
N VAL A 313 9.48 1.32 6.49
CA VAL A 313 10.74 0.62 6.76
C VAL A 313 11.93 1.41 6.22
N VAL A 314 11.85 1.90 4.99
CA VAL A 314 12.90 2.74 4.38
C VAL A 314 13.10 4.03 5.17
N ASP A 315 12.02 4.69 5.59
CA ASP A 315 12.06 5.91 6.41
C ASP A 315 12.79 5.66 7.74
N VAL A 316 12.46 4.56 8.43
CA VAL A 316 13.09 4.22 9.72
C VAL A 316 14.58 3.92 9.54
N ILE A 317 14.93 3.07 8.57
CA ILE A 317 16.34 2.74 8.29
C ILE A 317 17.12 4.00 7.93
N GLY A 318 16.60 4.83 7.02
CA GLY A 318 17.27 6.06 6.61
C GLY A 318 17.39 7.07 7.76
N ALA A 319 16.37 7.16 8.63
CA ALA A 319 16.43 8.05 9.80
C ALA A 319 17.44 7.56 10.85
N VAL A 320 17.55 6.25 11.09
CA VAL A 320 18.58 5.68 11.98
C VAL A 320 19.98 5.97 11.44
N VAL A 321 20.21 5.65 10.15
CA VAL A 321 21.49 5.89 9.49
C VAL A 321 21.84 7.39 9.52
N GLY A 322 20.87 8.25 9.16
CA GLY A 322 21.05 9.70 9.20
C GLY A 322 21.35 10.22 10.60
N ALA A 323 20.64 9.74 11.62
CA ALA A 323 20.86 10.13 13.01
C ALA A 323 22.26 9.73 13.52
N VAL A 324 22.70 8.49 13.22
CA VAL A 324 24.04 7.99 13.59
C VAL A 324 25.14 8.80 12.90
N LEU A 325 25.03 9.01 11.58
CA LEU A 325 26.03 9.76 10.82
C LEU A 325 26.08 11.24 11.21
N CYS A 326 24.94 11.85 11.53
CA CYS A 326 24.87 13.26 11.92
C CYS A 326 25.05 13.46 13.43
N ALA A 327 25.10 12.41 14.27
CA ALA A 327 25.20 12.54 15.73
C ALA A 327 26.39 13.42 16.20
N PRO A 328 27.64 13.25 15.68
CA PRO A 328 28.73 14.11 16.06
C PRO A 328 28.46 15.61 15.76
N LEU A 329 27.94 15.91 14.57
CA LEU A 329 27.57 17.26 14.16
C LEU A 329 26.45 17.81 15.06
N MET A 330 25.44 17.00 15.34
CA MET A 330 24.33 17.42 16.21
C MET A 330 24.82 17.77 17.64
N LEU A 331 25.77 17.03 18.19
CA LEU A 331 26.37 17.33 19.49
C LEU A 331 27.15 18.64 19.46
N ILE A 332 27.94 18.88 18.42
CA ILE A 332 28.68 20.14 18.23
C ILE A 332 27.69 21.33 18.15
N VAL A 333 26.67 21.20 17.34
CA VAL A 333 25.65 22.25 17.17
C VAL A 333 24.91 22.51 18.49
N ALA A 334 24.56 21.47 19.23
CA ALA A 334 23.92 21.57 20.53
C ALA A 334 24.79 22.38 21.54
N ALA A 335 26.09 22.06 21.58
CA ALA A 335 27.06 22.80 22.43
C ALA A 335 27.17 24.28 22.00
N LEU A 336 27.29 24.54 20.68
CA LEU A 336 27.37 25.90 20.15
C LEU A 336 26.11 26.74 20.50
N ILE A 337 24.91 26.18 20.36
CA ILE A 337 23.66 26.84 20.73
C ILE A 337 23.66 27.17 22.23
N LYS A 338 24.11 26.24 23.06
CA LYS A 338 24.12 26.41 24.51
C LYS A 338 25.13 27.50 24.97
N LEU A 339 26.26 27.59 24.28
CA LEU A 339 27.32 28.56 24.53
C LEU A 339 27.00 29.95 24.00
N THR A 340 26.25 30.05 22.90
CA THR A 340 25.99 31.36 22.23
C THR A 340 24.67 32.01 22.63
N SER A 341 23.75 31.26 23.21
CA SER A 341 22.45 31.84 23.62
C SER A 341 21.80 31.07 24.79
N SER A 342 21.15 31.81 25.70
CA SER A 342 20.40 31.24 26.83
C SER A 342 19.14 30.50 26.35
N GLY A 343 18.74 29.41 27.04
CA GLY A 343 17.52 28.65 26.78
C GLY A 343 17.73 27.24 26.26
N PRO A 344 16.67 26.55 25.78
CA PRO A 344 16.74 25.17 25.33
C PRO A 344 17.49 25.04 23.98
N VAL A 345 18.18 23.92 23.77
CA VAL A 345 18.90 23.62 22.52
C VAL A 345 17.92 23.29 21.40
N VAL A 346 16.88 22.53 21.72
CA VAL A 346 15.86 22.08 20.79
C VAL A 346 14.60 22.93 20.99
N TYR A 347 14.05 23.40 19.89
CA TYR A 347 12.77 24.07 19.80
C TYR A 347 11.73 23.08 19.28
N ALA A 348 10.56 23.07 19.87
CA ALA A 348 9.43 22.24 19.46
C ALA A 348 8.24 23.12 19.07
N GLN A 349 7.65 22.84 17.90
CA GLN A 349 6.48 23.58 17.41
C GLN A 349 5.40 22.60 16.96
N ASP A 350 4.16 22.89 17.31
CA ASP A 350 3.01 22.10 16.86
C ASP A 350 2.75 22.36 15.37
N ARG A 351 2.67 21.25 14.63
CA ARG A 351 2.45 21.22 13.18
C ARG A 351 1.33 20.27 12.81
N CYS A 352 0.73 20.51 11.64
CA CYS A 352 -0.25 19.60 11.05
C CYS A 352 0.47 18.44 10.34
N GLY A 353 0.18 17.22 10.80
CA GLY A 353 0.64 15.95 10.25
C GLY A 353 -0.38 15.25 9.37
N LEU A 354 -0.30 13.93 9.31
CA LEU A 354 -1.22 13.06 8.57
C LEU A 354 -2.66 13.30 9.04
N ASN A 355 -3.58 13.45 8.11
CA ASN A 355 -5.00 13.73 8.35
C ASN A 355 -5.23 14.96 9.29
N ARG A 356 -4.31 15.92 9.27
CA ARG A 356 -4.30 17.12 10.09
C ARG A 356 -4.15 16.88 11.61
N HIS A 357 -3.72 15.69 12.03
CA HIS A 357 -3.39 15.46 13.42
C HIS A 357 -2.20 16.32 13.84
N ALA A 358 -2.28 16.89 15.03
CA ALA A 358 -1.20 17.69 15.61
C ALA A 358 -0.03 16.78 15.99
N PHE A 359 1.18 17.23 15.71
CA PHE A 359 2.40 16.62 16.22
C PHE A 359 3.44 17.68 16.55
N ARG A 360 4.35 17.38 17.49
CA ARG A 360 5.47 18.26 17.85
C ARG A 360 6.64 18.05 16.92
N MET A 361 6.93 19.04 16.08
CA MET A 361 8.08 19.04 15.19
C MET A 361 9.30 19.61 15.92
N TYR A 362 10.39 18.87 15.93
CA TYR A 362 11.63 19.26 16.60
C TYR A 362 12.62 19.90 15.63
N LYS A 363 13.25 21.01 16.09
CA LYS A 363 14.35 21.70 15.37
C LYS A 363 15.41 22.15 16.36
N PHE A 364 16.63 22.37 15.89
CA PHE A 364 17.56 23.18 16.67
C PHE A 364 17.07 24.61 16.75
N ARG A 365 17.25 25.22 17.91
CA ARG A 365 16.89 26.61 18.10
C ARG A 365 17.77 27.51 17.25
N SER A 366 17.18 28.20 16.30
CA SER A 366 17.80 29.19 15.41
C SER A 366 17.36 30.61 15.65
N MET A 367 16.41 30.83 16.58
CA MET A 367 15.85 32.13 16.96
C MET A 367 16.08 32.41 18.43
N TYR A 368 15.97 33.69 18.83
CA TYR A 368 15.98 34.10 20.23
C TYR A 368 14.78 33.48 20.99
N VAL A 369 14.91 33.42 22.32
CA VAL A 369 13.81 33.00 23.20
C VAL A 369 12.64 33.95 23.00
N ASP A 370 11.41 33.45 23.04
CA ASP A 370 10.16 34.21 22.82
C ASP A 370 9.97 34.80 21.40
N ALA A 371 10.74 34.38 20.42
CA ALA A 371 10.60 34.81 19.01
C ALA A 371 9.17 34.64 18.46
N ASP A 372 8.42 33.65 18.94
CA ASP A 372 7.03 33.42 18.54
C ASP A 372 6.10 34.58 18.99
N LYS A 373 6.34 35.18 20.14
CA LYS A 373 5.55 36.30 20.63
C LYS A 373 5.71 37.55 19.77
N LEU A 374 6.87 37.69 19.11
CA LEU A 374 7.17 38.80 18.22
C LEU A 374 6.60 38.64 16.82
N GLN A 375 6.07 37.46 16.47
CA GLN A 375 5.56 37.22 15.14
C GLN A 375 4.41 38.14 14.76
N GLY A 376 3.47 38.38 15.67
CA GLY A 376 2.34 39.29 15.43
C GLY A 376 2.75 40.72 15.09
N SER A 377 3.77 41.24 15.77
CA SER A 377 4.28 42.60 15.50
C SER A 377 5.03 42.74 14.18
N LEU A 378 5.49 41.60 13.61
CA LEU A 378 6.24 41.55 12.37
C LEU A 378 5.36 41.17 11.15
N GLU A 379 4.06 40.97 11.32
CA GLU A 379 3.14 40.52 10.26
C GLU A 379 3.15 41.49 9.06
N HIS A 380 3.28 42.81 9.31
CA HIS A 380 3.36 43.83 8.29
C HIS A 380 4.63 43.72 7.39
N ARG A 381 5.64 42.95 7.83
CA ARG A 381 6.87 42.68 7.09
C ARG A 381 6.85 41.35 6.35
N ASN A 382 5.71 40.67 6.31
CA ASN A 382 5.59 39.41 5.61
C ASN A 382 5.80 39.60 4.11
N GLU A 383 6.79 38.93 3.53
CA GLU A 383 7.15 38.98 2.11
C GLU A 383 6.50 37.83 1.31
N ALA A 384 5.88 36.84 1.98
CA ALA A 384 5.30 35.71 1.30
C ALA A 384 3.87 36.02 0.79
N ILE A 385 3.57 35.56 -0.41
CA ILE A 385 2.21 35.57 -0.96
C ILE A 385 1.49 34.29 -0.49
N GLY A 386 0.33 34.46 0.17
CA GLY A 386 -0.46 33.35 0.69
C GLY A 386 -0.35 33.16 2.20
N PRO A 387 -0.74 32.00 2.74
CA PRO A 387 -0.91 31.79 4.18
C PRO A 387 0.41 31.67 4.95
N VAL A 388 1.54 31.51 4.27
CA VAL A 388 2.86 31.28 4.90
C VAL A 388 3.48 32.61 5.32
N PHE A 389 4.08 32.65 6.52
CA PHE A 389 4.81 33.79 7.01
C PHE A 389 6.31 33.66 6.71
N LYS A 390 6.89 34.68 6.07
CA LYS A 390 8.30 34.73 5.71
C LYS A 390 8.85 36.18 5.66
N ILE A 391 10.01 36.37 6.25
CA ILE A 391 10.80 37.60 6.18
C ILE A 391 12.22 37.19 5.81
N ARG A 392 12.83 37.84 4.81
CA ARG A 392 14.20 37.51 4.33
C ARG A 392 15.25 37.78 5.42
N ASP A 393 15.21 38.96 6.05
CA ASP A 393 16.08 39.34 7.16
C ASP A 393 15.29 39.40 8.44
N ASP A 394 14.89 38.21 8.94
CA ASP A 394 14.08 38.11 10.17
C ASP A 394 14.93 38.48 11.42
N PRO A 395 14.59 39.57 12.15
CA PRO A 395 15.37 40.03 13.26
C PRO A 395 15.38 39.06 14.46
N ARG A 396 14.52 38.09 14.45
CA ARG A 396 14.41 37.06 15.50
C ARG A 396 15.49 35.98 15.39
N ILE A 397 16.21 35.90 14.25
CA ILE A 397 17.21 34.86 14.00
C ILE A 397 18.54 35.22 14.66
N THR A 398 19.12 34.29 15.42
CA THR A 398 20.46 34.46 16.02
C THR A 398 21.56 34.38 14.94
N PRO A 399 22.75 34.96 15.17
CA PRO A 399 23.87 34.83 14.20
C PRO A 399 24.21 33.38 13.85
N LEU A 400 24.27 32.50 14.86
CA LEU A 400 24.45 31.04 14.65
C LEU A 400 23.25 30.44 13.93
N GLY A 401 22.04 30.84 14.29
CA GLY A 401 20.79 30.40 13.67
C GLY A 401 20.73 30.69 12.18
N ARG A 402 21.32 31.80 11.72
CA ARG A 402 21.42 32.11 10.29
C ARG A 402 22.26 31.07 9.51
N VAL A 403 23.36 30.62 10.11
CA VAL A 403 24.20 29.56 9.53
C VAL A 403 23.44 28.23 9.53
N LEU A 404 22.80 27.87 10.65
CA LEU A 404 22.05 26.61 10.77
C LEU A 404 20.90 26.53 9.75
N ARG A 405 20.15 27.61 9.54
CA ARG A 405 19.07 27.69 8.54
C ARG A 405 19.60 27.60 7.12
N LYS A 406 20.65 28.33 6.81
CA LYS A 406 21.28 28.32 5.48
C LYS A 406 21.74 26.91 5.08
N THR A 407 22.23 26.13 6.03
CA THR A 407 22.70 24.76 5.84
C THR A 407 21.63 23.70 6.10
N SER A 408 20.42 24.11 6.54
CA SER A 408 19.32 23.21 6.97
C SER A 408 19.71 22.25 8.11
N ILE A 409 20.79 22.52 8.82
CA ILE A 409 21.23 21.74 9.99
C ILE A 409 20.24 21.86 11.15
N ASP A 410 19.53 23.00 11.23
CA ASP A 410 18.45 23.18 12.23
C ASP A 410 17.33 22.14 12.11
N GLU A 411 17.16 21.48 10.97
CA GLU A 411 16.13 20.49 10.73
C GLU A 411 16.54 19.03 11.11
N LEU A 412 17.81 18.78 11.44
CA LEU A 412 18.29 17.44 11.81
C LEU A 412 17.53 16.76 12.96
N PRO A 413 17.07 17.47 14.02
CA PRO A 413 16.27 16.84 15.08
C PRO A 413 14.94 16.25 14.59
N GLN A 414 14.44 16.62 13.40
CA GLN A 414 13.25 16.02 12.81
C GLN A 414 13.46 14.54 12.41
N LEU A 415 14.71 14.04 12.33
CA LEU A 415 14.97 12.61 12.21
C LEU A 415 14.30 11.82 13.35
N TRP A 416 14.19 12.41 14.54
CA TRP A 416 13.41 11.81 15.63
C TRP A 416 11.92 11.73 15.31
N ASN A 417 11.32 12.77 14.71
CA ASN A 417 9.93 12.71 14.26
C ASN A 417 9.71 11.60 13.19
N VAL A 418 10.71 11.38 12.33
CA VAL A 418 10.66 10.27 11.38
C VAL A 418 10.71 8.93 12.12
N LEU A 419 11.56 8.76 13.11
CA LEU A 419 11.67 7.51 13.90
C LEU A 419 10.40 7.19 14.68
N VAL A 420 9.75 8.18 15.30
CA VAL A 420 8.49 7.99 16.05
C VAL A 420 7.31 7.73 15.10
N GLY A 421 7.36 8.24 13.87
CA GLY A 421 6.32 8.01 12.86
C GLY A 421 5.41 9.21 12.57
N ASP A 422 5.68 10.36 13.17
CA ASP A 422 4.98 11.61 12.89
C ASP A 422 5.30 12.13 11.49
N MET A 423 6.54 11.89 11.04
CA MET A 423 7.06 12.30 9.74
C MET A 423 7.62 11.12 8.93
N SER A 424 7.91 11.39 7.69
CA SER A 424 8.64 10.57 6.74
C SER A 424 9.91 11.30 6.30
N LEU A 425 10.88 10.60 5.72
CA LEU A 425 12.02 11.26 5.07
C LEU A 425 11.57 12.13 3.89
N VAL A 426 10.63 11.65 3.10
CA VAL A 426 10.08 12.36 1.94
C VAL A 426 8.56 12.48 2.05
N GLY A 427 8.03 13.69 1.87
CA GLY A 427 6.59 13.95 1.95
C GLY A 427 6.27 15.44 1.90
N PRO A 428 4.99 15.85 1.87
CA PRO A 428 4.59 17.24 1.94
C PRO A 428 5.16 17.94 3.18
N ARG A 429 5.60 19.21 3.06
CA ARG A 429 6.14 19.91 4.22
C ARG A 429 5.06 20.19 5.27
N PRO A 430 5.33 19.94 6.58
CA PRO A 430 4.36 20.19 7.63
C PRO A 430 4.13 21.70 7.82
N LEU A 431 2.88 22.13 7.82
CA LEU A 431 2.48 23.53 8.07
C LEU A 431 2.06 23.75 9.52
N PRO A 432 2.31 24.95 10.08
CA PRO A 432 1.71 25.35 11.35
C PRO A 432 0.19 25.48 11.21
N PHE A 433 -0.55 25.27 12.30
CA PHE A 433 -2.01 25.38 12.32
C PHE A 433 -2.51 26.74 11.86
N ARG A 434 -1.80 27.82 12.20
CA ARG A 434 -2.09 29.17 11.72
C ARG A 434 -2.20 29.20 10.19
N ASP A 435 -1.20 28.68 9.48
CA ASP A 435 -1.13 28.71 8.02
C ASP A 435 -2.20 27.80 7.40
N VAL A 436 -2.47 26.63 8.03
CA VAL A 436 -3.53 25.71 7.59
C VAL A 436 -4.91 26.35 7.66
N ASN A 437 -5.18 27.14 8.71
CA ASN A 437 -6.47 27.84 8.88
C ASN A 437 -6.69 28.94 7.83
N LEU A 438 -5.64 29.41 7.17
CA LEU A 438 -5.70 30.40 6.09
C LEU A 438 -5.86 29.74 4.69
N ILE A 439 -5.85 28.43 4.60
CA ILE A 439 -6.10 27.72 3.33
C ILE A 439 -7.60 27.80 3.00
N THR A 440 -7.94 28.41 1.89
CA THR A 440 -9.32 28.62 1.47
C THR A 440 -9.85 27.54 0.51
N ARG A 441 -8.97 26.83 -0.23
CA ARG A 441 -9.37 25.85 -1.22
C ARG A 441 -9.44 24.44 -0.59
N PRO A 442 -10.62 23.78 -0.56
CA PRO A 442 -10.76 22.44 0.03
C PRO A 442 -9.84 21.39 -0.62
N ALA A 443 -9.58 21.51 -1.94
CA ALA A 443 -8.70 20.60 -2.67
C ALA A 443 -7.26 20.58 -2.12
N ASP A 444 -6.79 21.71 -1.58
CA ASP A 444 -5.44 21.85 -1.04
C ASP A 444 -5.27 21.07 0.27
N MET A 445 -6.38 20.74 0.95
CA MET A 445 -6.36 19.92 2.16
C MET A 445 -5.95 18.48 1.88
N ARG A 446 -6.01 18.00 0.63
CA ARG A 446 -5.54 16.67 0.24
C ARG A 446 -4.05 16.46 0.47
N ARG A 447 -3.26 17.53 0.61
CA ARG A 447 -1.84 17.46 1.00
C ARG A 447 -1.59 16.74 2.34
N PHE A 448 -2.59 16.71 3.22
CA PHE A 448 -2.51 16.05 4.53
C PHE A 448 -2.89 14.56 4.47
N SER A 449 -3.15 14.00 3.28
CA SER A 449 -3.46 12.57 3.13
C SER A 449 -2.23 11.65 3.21
N MET A 450 -1.02 12.22 3.18
CA MET A 450 0.24 11.52 3.44
C MET A 450 1.01 12.14 4.60
N ARG A 451 1.91 11.34 5.22
CA ARG A 451 2.79 11.85 6.28
C ARG A 451 3.66 12.99 5.75
N PRO A 452 3.83 14.06 6.54
CA PRO A 452 4.74 15.13 6.18
C PRO A 452 6.19 14.63 6.13
N GLY A 453 6.99 15.24 5.26
CA GLY A 453 8.38 14.86 5.01
C GLY A 453 9.39 15.82 5.59
N LEU A 454 10.60 15.29 5.86
CA LEU A 454 11.80 16.07 6.13
C LEU A 454 12.24 16.82 4.86
N THR A 455 12.15 16.15 3.70
CA THR A 455 12.32 16.76 2.37
C THR A 455 11.10 16.51 1.48
N CYS A 456 10.98 17.28 0.39
CA CYS A 456 9.82 17.26 -0.49
C CYS A 456 10.15 17.74 -1.90
N LEU A 457 9.19 17.56 -2.82
CA LEU A 457 9.39 17.88 -4.23
C LEU A 457 9.69 19.37 -4.46
N TRP A 458 9.01 20.28 -3.76
CA TRP A 458 9.25 21.71 -3.91
C TRP A 458 10.63 22.15 -3.39
N GLN A 459 11.19 21.47 -2.38
CA GLN A 459 12.55 21.80 -1.89
C GLN A 459 13.64 21.54 -2.92
N ILE A 460 13.44 20.65 -3.86
CA ILE A 460 14.37 20.35 -4.94
C ILE A 460 14.09 21.12 -6.24
N GLN A 461 12.94 21.83 -6.34
CA GLN A 461 12.49 22.54 -7.54
C GLN A 461 12.49 24.09 -7.41
N GLY A 462 13.04 24.66 -6.35
CA GLY A 462 13.11 26.12 -6.26
C GLY A 462 12.99 26.69 -4.84
N ARG A 463 12.70 25.84 -3.84
CA ARG A 463 12.63 26.24 -2.41
C ARG A 463 11.75 27.49 -2.20
N SER A 464 12.35 28.53 -1.59
CA SER A 464 11.69 29.76 -1.22
C SER A 464 11.25 30.66 -2.39
N ASN A 465 11.61 30.34 -3.63
CA ASN A 465 11.32 31.19 -4.79
C ASN A 465 9.98 30.84 -5.46
N ILE A 466 9.24 29.86 -4.94
CA ILE A 466 7.93 29.46 -5.46
C ILE A 466 6.81 29.93 -4.54
N GLY A 467 5.73 30.44 -5.15
CA GLY A 467 4.52 30.83 -4.42
C GLY A 467 3.80 29.66 -3.80
N PHE A 468 2.97 29.93 -2.77
CA PHE A 468 2.25 28.90 -2.00
C PHE A 468 1.38 27.99 -2.91
N GLU A 469 0.72 28.54 -3.91
CA GLU A 469 -0.13 27.77 -4.82
C GLU A 469 0.68 26.71 -5.59
N ARG A 470 1.83 27.10 -6.16
CA ARG A 470 2.72 26.15 -6.85
C ARG A 470 3.31 25.12 -5.89
N TRP A 471 3.61 25.53 -4.65
CA TRP A 471 4.03 24.61 -3.62
C TRP A 471 2.99 23.52 -3.34
N VAL A 472 1.72 23.91 -3.12
CA VAL A 472 0.63 22.94 -2.93
C VAL A 472 0.46 22.03 -4.13
N GLN A 473 0.53 22.56 -5.35
CA GLN A 473 0.48 21.75 -6.58
C GLN A 473 1.57 20.67 -6.58
N LEU A 474 2.81 21.01 -6.21
CA LEU A 474 3.91 20.06 -6.12
C LEU A 474 3.70 19.00 -5.02
N ASP A 475 3.09 19.36 -3.90
CA ASP A 475 2.71 18.41 -2.86
C ASP A 475 1.65 17.43 -3.37
N LEU A 476 0.65 17.90 -4.12
CA LEU A 476 -0.37 17.05 -4.72
C LEU A 476 0.21 16.18 -5.85
N GLU A 477 1.09 16.73 -6.68
CA GLU A 477 1.81 15.98 -7.72
C GLU A 477 2.63 14.84 -7.10
N TYR A 478 3.29 15.10 -5.97
CA TYR A 478 4.01 14.06 -5.22
C TYR A 478 3.06 12.95 -4.73
N ILE A 479 1.91 13.30 -4.16
CA ILE A 479 0.92 12.34 -3.64
C ILE A 479 0.36 11.47 -4.78
N ASP A 480 0.02 12.09 -5.91
CA ASP A 480 -0.62 11.41 -7.04
C ASP A 480 0.35 10.46 -7.77
N ASN A 481 1.63 10.84 -7.85
CA ASN A 481 2.67 10.08 -8.56
C ASN A 481 3.64 9.38 -7.62
N TRP A 482 3.28 9.23 -6.35
CA TRP A 482 4.18 8.68 -5.36
C TRP A 482 4.67 7.27 -5.72
N SER A 483 5.96 7.07 -5.54
CA SER A 483 6.66 5.79 -5.65
C SER A 483 7.95 5.83 -4.85
N LEU A 484 8.46 4.66 -4.43
CA LEU A 484 9.78 4.58 -3.77
C LEU A 484 10.91 5.13 -4.66
N ALA A 485 10.79 4.99 -5.99
CA ALA A 485 11.76 5.56 -6.93
C ALA A 485 11.71 7.10 -6.93
N LEU A 486 10.53 7.70 -6.76
CA LEU A 486 10.39 9.15 -6.61
C LEU A 486 11.00 9.61 -5.30
N ASP A 487 10.78 8.90 -4.19
CA ASP A 487 11.41 9.19 -2.90
C ASP A 487 12.94 9.15 -3.00
N ALA A 488 13.49 8.09 -3.59
CA ALA A 488 14.94 7.98 -3.79
C ALA A 488 15.50 9.13 -4.64
N ARG A 489 14.80 9.53 -5.71
CA ARG A 489 15.17 10.66 -6.56
C ARG A 489 15.17 11.97 -5.78
N ILE A 490 14.16 12.21 -4.93
CA ILE A 490 14.06 13.41 -4.10
C ILE A 490 15.20 13.44 -3.09
N LEU A 491 15.48 12.33 -2.40
CA LEU A 491 16.58 12.23 -1.43
C LEU A 491 17.93 12.52 -2.07
N LEU A 492 18.21 11.93 -3.25
CA LEU A 492 19.46 12.17 -4.00
C LEU A 492 19.61 13.63 -4.42
N LYS A 493 18.52 14.28 -4.85
CA LYS A 493 18.54 15.70 -5.24
C LYS A 493 18.52 16.66 -4.04
N THR A 494 18.13 16.22 -2.86
CA THR A 494 18.13 17.04 -1.65
C THR A 494 19.56 17.37 -1.21
N LEU A 495 20.50 16.42 -1.30
CA LEU A 495 21.90 16.66 -0.92
C LEU A 495 22.54 17.85 -1.63
N PRO A 496 22.60 17.92 -2.98
CA PRO A 496 23.14 19.08 -3.66
C PRO A 496 22.33 20.35 -3.42
N ALA A 497 21.01 20.25 -3.25
CA ALA A 497 20.15 21.40 -2.96
C ALA A 497 20.42 22.00 -1.56
N VAL A 498 20.75 21.17 -0.57
CA VAL A 498 21.16 21.63 0.77
C VAL A 498 22.56 22.26 0.71
N LEU A 499 23.51 21.61 0.03
CA LEU A 499 24.90 22.09 -0.08
C LEU A 499 25.01 23.40 -0.83
N SER A 500 24.19 23.64 -1.86
CA SER A 500 24.19 24.89 -2.60
C SER A 500 23.67 26.09 -1.81
N GLY A 501 22.90 25.87 -0.73
CA GLY A 501 22.31 26.91 0.09
C GLY A 501 21.32 27.85 -0.63
N ASN A 502 21.06 27.65 -1.92
CA ASN A 502 20.18 28.48 -2.73
C ASN A 502 18.73 28.38 -2.22
N GLY A 503 18.11 29.54 -1.92
CA GLY A 503 16.74 29.64 -1.44
C GLY A 503 16.53 29.20 0.02
N ALA A 504 17.59 29.06 0.83
CA ALA A 504 17.49 28.89 2.26
C ALA A 504 17.35 30.28 2.93
N THR A 505 16.27 30.53 3.64
CA THR A 505 15.97 31.77 4.35
C THR A 505 15.35 31.46 5.69
#